data_df67460448720e8d8000a54ef82c07c9
#
_entry.id   df67460448720e8d8000a54ef82c07c9
#
_cell.length_a   1.000
_cell.length_b   1.000
_cell.length_c   1.000
_cell.angle_alpha   90.00
_cell.angle_beta   90.00
_cell.angle_gamma   90.00
#
_symmetry.space_group_name_H-M   'P 1'
#
loop_
_entity.id
_entity.type
_entity.pdbx_description
1 polymer ?
#
loop_
_entity_poly.entity_id
_entity_poly.type
_entity_poly.pdbx_seq_one_letter_code
_entity_poly.pdbx_strand_id
1 'polypeptide(L)'
;MKEFDYIVVGGGCAGLSLAYELDIHQKLNDKTLAIIEPRTEYKRDKTWSFWKVAPHNFDSCVKKSWKEFSIKTSSDSKIIKCDNFPYQSIDSGLFYKEINNRLEKNKNIKFF
;
A
#
# COMPACT_ATOMS: atom_id res chain seq x y z
N MET A 1 11.73 5.58 28.95
CA MET A 1 11.99 5.06 27.58
C MET A 1 10.72 4.36 27.09
N LYS A 2 10.35 4.61 25.83
CA LYS A 2 9.22 3.90 25.22
C LYS A 2 9.77 2.65 24.53
N GLU A 3 9.18 1.52 24.80
CA GLU A 3 9.55 0.24 24.20
C GLU A 3 8.41 -0.24 23.29
N PHE A 4 8.76 -0.82 22.15
CA PHE A 4 7.83 -1.42 21.21
C PHE A 4 8.35 -2.79 20.78
N ASP A 5 7.44 -3.72 20.54
CA ASP A 5 7.79 -5.04 20.01
C ASP A 5 8.28 -4.95 18.57
N TYR A 6 7.68 -4.05 17.79
CA TYR A 6 8.03 -3.83 16.38
C TYR A 6 8.21 -2.35 16.09
N ILE A 7 9.16 -2.04 15.21
CA ILE A 7 9.39 -0.69 14.71
C ILE A 7 9.46 -0.76 13.18
N VAL A 8 8.62 0.02 12.52
CA VAL A 8 8.65 0.23 11.07
C VAL A 8 9.18 1.63 10.80
N VAL A 9 10.28 1.72 10.08
CA VAL A 9 10.86 2.99 9.66
C VAL A 9 10.37 3.31 8.26
N GLY A 10 9.57 4.36 8.15
CA GLY A 10 8.94 4.79 6.90
C GLY A 10 7.46 4.41 6.83
N GLY A 11 6.60 5.41 6.83
CA GLY A 11 5.15 5.30 6.67
C GLY A 11 4.69 5.44 5.21
N GLY A 12 5.45 4.89 4.26
CA GLY A 12 5.08 4.83 2.86
C GLY A 12 4.24 3.59 2.52
N CYS A 13 4.12 3.26 1.25
CA CYS A 13 3.34 2.12 0.77
C CYS A 13 3.72 0.81 1.48
N ALA A 14 5.01 0.50 1.54
CA ALA A 14 5.49 -0.74 2.12
C ALA A 14 5.26 -0.81 3.64
N GLY A 15 5.65 0.24 4.37
CA GLY A 15 5.52 0.28 5.84
C GLY A 15 4.07 0.25 6.28
N LEU A 16 3.20 1.02 5.64
CA LEU A 16 1.77 1.03 5.94
C LEU A 16 1.08 -0.28 5.57
N SER A 17 1.48 -0.90 4.45
CA SER A 17 0.95 -2.21 4.05
C SER A 17 1.33 -3.29 5.05
N LEU A 18 2.57 -3.30 5.53
CA LEU A 18 3.02 -4.23 6.57
C LEU A 18 2.21 -4.05 7.86
N ALA A 19 2.05 -2.81 8.32
CA ALA A 19 1.25 -2.51 9.50
C ALA A 19 -0.20 -2.98 9.35
N TYR A 20 -0.79 -2.75 8.17
CA TYR A 20 -2.14 -3.20 7.84
C TYR A 20 -2.26 -4.73 7.91
N GLU A 21 -1.33 -5.45 7.29
CA GLU A 21 -1.33 -6.92 7.30
C GLU A 21 -1.15 -7.48 8.72
N LEU A 22 -0.28 -6.89 9.52
CA LEU A 22 -0.12 -7.28 10.92
C LEU A 22 -1.41 -7.08 11.73
N ASP A 23 -2.13 -5.99 11.46
CA ASP A 23 -3.38 -5.69 12.14
C ASP A 23 -4.51 -6.64 11.73
N ILE A 24 -4.76 -6.82 10.44
CA ILE A 24 -5.85 -7.69 9.96
C ILE A 24 -5.64 -9.15 10.32
N HIS A 25 -4.40 -9.60 10.44
CA HIS A 25 -4.06 -10.95 10.88
C HIS A 25 -3.89 -11.09 12.39
N GLN A 26 -4.32 -10.08 13.16
CA GLN A 26 -4.33 -10.08 14.63
C GLN A 26 -2.95 -10.32 15.26
N LYS A 27 -1.86 -9.94 14.57
CA LYS A 27 -0.49 -10.09 15.06
C LYS A 27 -0.10 -9.03 16.09
N LEU A 28 -0.94 -8.04 16.29
CA LEU A 28 -0.72 -6.94 17.23
C LEU A 28 -1.66 -6.98 18.45
N ASN A 29 -2.36 -8.09 18.70
CA ASN A 29 -3.28 -8.19 19.83
C ASN A 29 -2.57 -8.06 21.18
N ASP A 30 -1.37 -8.64 21.28
CA ASP A 30 -0.51 -8.61 22.46
C ASP A 30 0.86 -7.95 22.18
N LYS A 31 0.98 -7.29 21.04
CA LYS A 31 2.22 -6.66 20.57
C LYS A 31 2.00 -5.21 20.20
N THR A 32 3.04 -4.42 20.32
CA THR A 32 3.02 -2.98 20.00
C THR A 32 3.86 -2.69 18.76
N LEU A 33 3.39 -1.76 17.94
CA LEU A 33 4.04 -1.31 16.73
C LEU A 33 4.25 0.20 16.75
N ALA A 34 5.49 0.63 16.53
CA ALA A 34 5.81 2.01 16.23
C ALA A 34 6.05 2.18 14.73
N ILE A 35 5.44 3.20 14.14
CA ILE A 35 5.72 3.64 12.77
C ILE A 35 6.43 4.98 12.85
N ILE A 36 7.66 5.04 12.35
CA ILE A 36 8.46 6.26 12.33
C ILE A 36 8.31 6.91 10.95
N GLU A 37 7.61 8.04 10.92
CA GLU A 37 7.30 8.75 9.68
C GLU A 37 7.33 10.26 9.94
N PRO A 38 8.19 11.02 9.26
CA PRO A 38 8.30 12.46 9.47
C PRO A 38 7.09 13.25 8.97
N ARG A 39 6.28 12.69 8.07
CA ARG A 39 5.08 13.37 7.57
C ARG A 39 4.00 13.42 8.65
N THR A 40 3.49 14.60 8.92
CA THR A 40 2.34 14.80 9.81
C THR A 40 1.01 14.74 9.06
N GLU A 41 1.06 14.84 7.73
CA GLU A 41 -0.09 14.84 6.85
C GLU A 41 0.18 14.01 5.60
N TYR A 42 -0.75 13.14 5.25
CA TYR A 42 -0.69 12.31 4.04
C TYR A 42 -1.52 12.95 2.93
N LYS A 43 -0.86 13.22 1.81
CA LYS A 43 -1.48 13.79 0.61
C LYS A 43 -1.42 12.81 -0.54
N ARG A 44 -2.23 13.04 -1.57
CA ARG A 44 -2.14 12.30 -2.83
C ARG A 44 -0.89 12.75 -3.59
N ASP A 45 0.24 12.17 -3.26
CA ASP A 45 1.57 12.56 -3.73
C ASP A 45 2.29 11.50 -4.57
N LYS A 46 1.71 10.30 -4.66
CA LYS A 46 2.30 9.16 -5.35
C LYS A 46 1.30 8.50 -6.30
N THR A 47 1.85 7.85 -7.31
CA THR A 47 1.14 6.90 -8.15
C THR A 47 1.87 5.57 -8.06
N TRP A 48 1.18 4.53 -7.60
CA TRP A 48 1.72 3.19 -7.57
C TRP A 48 1.00 2.33 -8.60
N SER A 49 1.80 1.60 -9.36
CA SER A 49 1.27 0.69 -10.37
C SER A 49 2.00 -0.64 -10.30
N PHE A 50 1.28 -1.71 -10.53
CA PHE A 50 1.79 -3.08 -10.41
C PHE A 50 0.94 -4.05 -11.20
N TRP A 51 1.48 -5.23 -11.49
CA TRP A 51 0.68 -6.35 -11.98
C TRP A 51 0.02 -7.06 -10.80
N LYS A 52 -1.29 -7.23 -10.88
CA LYS A 52 -2.06 -7.96 -9.86
C LYS A 52 -1.80 -9.48 -10.01
N VAL A 53 -0.72 -9.94 -9.41
CA VAL A 53 -0.32 -11.36 -9.43
C VAL A 53 -0.99 -12.19 -8.34
N ALA A 54 -1.63 -11.52 -7.37
CA ALA A 54 -2.34 -12.13 -6.25
C ALA A 54 -3.46 -11.21 -5.79
N PRO A 55 -4.48 -11.74 -5.08
CA PRO A 55 -5.47 -10.91 -4.42
C PRO A 55 -4.81 -9.93 -3.43
N HIS A 56 -5.38 -8.74 -3.29
CA HIS A 56 -4.94 -7.74 -2.30
C HIS A 56 -6.14 -7.02 -1.68
N ASN A 57 -5.90 -6.32 -0.56
CA ASN A 57 -6.95 -5.70 0.23
C ASN A 57 -7.31 -4.28 -0.23
N PHE A 58 -6.78 -3.81 -1.36
CA PHE A 58 -6.90 -2.42 -1.81
C PHE A 58 -7.62 -2.28 -3.16
N ASP A 59 -8.51 -3.21 -3.49
CA ASP A 59 -9.30 -3.13 -4.72
C ASP A 59 -10.14 -1.85 -4.77
N SER A 60 -10.62 -1.36 -3.63
CA SER A 60 -11.34 -0.08 -3.53
C SER A 60 -10.50 1.15 -3.85
N CYS A 61 -9.17 1.03 -3.79
CA CYS A 61 -8.21 2.09 -4.10
C CYS A 61 -7.72 2.04 -5.54
N VAL A 62 -8.09 1.02 -6.31
CA VAL A 62 -7.68 0.87 -7.70
C VAL A 62 -8.33 1.95 -8.54
N LYS A 63 -7.51 2.82 -9.12
CA LYS A 63 -7.92 3.89 -10.01
C LYS A 63 -8.19 3.38 -11.42
N LYS A 64 -7.36 2.47 -11.90
CA LYS A 64 -7.47 1.89 -13.24
C LYS A 64 -6.80 0.52 -13.31
N SER A 65 -7.33 -0.33 -14.17
CA SER A 65 -6.82 -1.67 -14.45
C SER A 65 -6.79 -1.89 -15.95
N TRP A 66 -5.69 -2.45 -16.47
CA TRP A 66 -5.51 -2.73 -17.89
C TRP A 66 -5.21 -4.22 -18.08
N LYS A 67 -5.84 -4.81 -19.08
CA LYS A 67 -5.61 -6.21 -19.49
C LYS A 67 -4.63 -6.31 -20.66
N GLU A 68 -4.27 -5.19 -21.26
CA GLU A 68 -3.25 -5.10 -22.31
C GLU A 68 -2.53 -3.77 -22.27
N PHE A 69 -1.32 -3.76 -22.75
CA PHE A 69 -0.53 -2.54 -22.96
C PHE A 69 0.36 -2.67 -24.18
N SER A 70 0.83 -1.56 -24.70
CA SER A 70 1.75 -1.56 -25.84
C SER A 70 3.13 -1.04 -25.45
N ILE A 71 4.15 -1.63 -26.04
CA ILE A 71 5.52 -1.11 -26.01
C ILE A 71 5.83 -0.63 -27.42
N LYS A 72 6.24 0.64 -27.53
CA LYS A 72 6.57 1.28 -28.82
C LYS A 72 7.99 1.81 -28.78
N THR A 73 8.71 1.56 -29.86
CA THR A 73 10.01 2.15 -30.15
C THR A 73 9.92 2.94 -31.46
N SER A 74 11.01 3.58 -31.85
CA SER A 74 11.07 4.29 -33.15
C SER A 74 10.89 3.35 -34.35
N SER A 75 11.18 2.07 -34.21
CA SER A 75 11.20 1.08 -35.30
C SER A 75 10.21 -0.05 -35.14
N ASP A 76 9.57 -0.21 -33.98
CA ASP A 76 8.69 -1.35 -33.70
C ASP A 76 7.61 -1.02 -32.66
N SER A 77 6.56 -1.83 -32.65
CA SER A 77 5.47 -1.75 -31.67
C SER A 77 4.96 -3.15 -31.35
N LYS A 78 4.76 -3.42 -30.06
CA LYS A 78 4.25 -4.70 -29.56
C LYS A 78 3.11 -4.50 -28.58
N ILE A 79 2.05 -5.27 -28.74
CA ILE A 79 0.93 -5.35 -27.77
C ILE A 79 1.16 -6.57 -26.88
N ILE A 80 1.12 -6.33 -25.58
CA ILE A 80 1.26 -7.35 -24.54
C ILE A 80 -0.09 -7.53 -23.86
N LYS A 81 -0.61 -8.75 -23.88
CA LYS A 81 -1.84 -9.12 -23.16
C LYS A 81 -1.49 -9.65 -21.77
N CYS A 82 -2.18 -9.15 -20.75
CA CYS A 82 -1.97 -9.52 -19.35
C CYS A 82 -3.31 -9.81 -18.63
N ASP A 83 -4.18 -10.58 -19.29
CA ASP A 83 -5.52 -10.88 -18.78
C ASP A 83 -5.49 -11.56 -17.41
N ASN A 84 -4.54 -12.49 -17.20
CA ASN A 84 -4.41 -13.22 -15.94
C ASN A 84 -3.79 -12.35 -14.81
N PHE A 85 -2.94 -11.40 -15.15
CA PHE A 85 -2.27 -10.51 -14.23
C PHE A 85 -2.42 -9.06 -14.72
N PRO A 86 -3.60 -8.46 -14.57
CA PRO A 86 -3.83 -7.11 -15.09
C PRO A 86 -2.89 -6.11 -14.42
N TYR A 87 -2.47 -5.11 -15.18
CA TYR A 87 -1.69 -3.99 -14.67
C TYR A 87 -2.64 -3.00 -14.01
N GLN A 88 -2.39 -2.67 -12.75
CA GLN A 88 -3.26 -1.80 -11.96
C GLN A 88 -2.53 -0.56 -11.46
N SER A 89 -3.27 0.54 -11.36
CA SER A 89 -2.81 1.77 -10.73
C SER A 89 -3.67 2.07 -9.50
N ILE A 90 -3.03 2.34 -8.37
CA ILE A 90 -3.68 2.68 -7.10
C ILE A 90 -3.62 4.20 -6.89
N ASP A 91 -4.75 4.76 -6.42
CA ASP A 91 -4.82 6.12 -5.92
C ASP A 91 -4.21 6.19 -4.51
N SER A 92 -3.11 6.93 -4.38
CA SER A 92 -2.41 7.04 -3.10
C SER A 92 -3.24 7.75 -2.03
N GLY A 93 -4.05 8.71 -2.40
CA GLY A 93 -4.93 9.43 -1.46
C GLY A 93 -5.96 8.50 -0.83
N LEU A 94 -6.60 7.65 -1.63
CA LEU A 94 -7.54 6.64 -1.15
C LEU A 94 -6.85 5.58 -0.30
N PHE A 95 -5.68 5.12 -0.74
CA PHE A 95 -4.86 4.16 0.00
C PHE A 95 -4.49 4.68 1.40
N TYR A 96 -3.95 5.88 1.50
CA TYR A 96 -3.58 6.48 2.78
C TYR A 96 -4.80 6.62 3.70
N LYS A 97 -5.92 7.11 3.15
CA LYS A 97 -7.15 7.28 3.91
C LYS A 97 -7.66 5.96 4.48
N GLU A 98 -7.74 4.93 3.65
CA GLU A 98 -8.23 3.62 4.06
C GLU A 98 -7.34 2.97 5.12
N ILE A 99 -6.03 2.96 4.89
CA ILE A 99 -5.07 2.39 5.84
C ILE A 99 -5.06 3.16 7.16
N ASN A 100 -4.92 4.48 7.12
CA ASN A 100 -4.80 5.27 8.34
C ASN A 100 -6.07 5.21 9.17
N ASN A 101 -7.25 5.23 8.54
CA ASN A 101 -8.52 5.03 9.25
C ASN A 101 -8.58 3.70 10.00
N ARG A 102 -7.96 2.67 9.48
CA ARG A 102 -7.88 1.38 10.16
C ARG A 102 -6.83 1.37 11.26
N LEU A 103 -5.61 1.81 10.97
CA LEU A 103 -4.50 1.75 11.92
C LEU A 103 -4.73 2.63 13.15
N GLU A 104 -5.38 3.78 12.99
CA GLU A 104 -5.74 4.69 14.09
C GLU A 104 -6.68 4.05 15.12
N LYS A 105 -7.46 3.06 14.73
CA LYS A 105 -8.36 2.34 15.64
C LYS A 105 -7.64 1.33 16.53
N ASN A 106 -6.42 0.96 16.19
CA ASN A 106 -5.63 0.00 16.97
C ASN A 106 -4.72 0.75 17.96
N LYS A 107 -5.08 0.67 19.24
CA LYS A 107 -4.33 1.34 20.33
C LYS A 107 -2.87 0.86 20.48
N ASN A 108 -2.54 -0.30 19.90
CA ASN A 108 -1.21 -0.88 19.95
C ASN A 108 -0.29 -0.35 18.83
N ILE A 109 -0.83 0.50 17.93
CA ILE A 109 -0.07 1.14 16.85
C ILE A 109 0.12 2.62 17.17
N LYS A 110 1.35 3.11 17.05
CA LYS A 110 1.65 4.52 17.25
C LYS A 110 2.55 5.06 16.14
N PHE A 111 2.24 6.27 15.71
CA PHE A 111 3.05 7.04 14.76
C PHE A 111 3.95 8.03 15.49
N PHE A 112 5.16 8.18 14.99
CA PHE A 112 6.15 9.12 15.51
C PHE A 112 6.81 9.91 14.38
#